data_c49c077d6042e64f92e1b8680cd3e720
#
_entry.id   c49c077d6042e64f92e1b8680cd3e720
#
_cell.length_a   1.000
_cell.length_b   1.000
_cell.length_c   1.000
_cell.angle_alpha   90.00
_cell.angle_beta   90.00
_cell.angle_gamma   90.00
#
_symmetry.space_group_name_H-M   'P 1'
#
loop_
_entity.id
_entity.type
_entity.pdbx_description
1 polymer ?
#
loop_
_entity_poly.entity_id
_entity_poly.type
_entity_poly.pdbx_seq_one_letter_code
_entity_poly.pdbx_strand_id
1 'polypeptide(L)'
;MTTNEKALMMHEKWQGKIETTAKSHVNSREDLAIAYTPGVAEPCKVIAKDKEAAYTYTIKSNTVAVVSDGSAVLGLGNIGALAAMPVMEGKAVLFKEFGGVNAVPICLDTQDTEEIIKTVVNIAPAFGGINLEDISAPRCFEIEERLKELLDIPVFHDDQHGTAIVVLAGIINAMKVTGKNKEDSKVVVNGAGSAGVAITKLLLTYGFKHITMCDINGIIGKDSQNLNWMQQKMVEVTNLEGKAGTLADALKGADIFVGVSAPNIVTQEMVASMNQDAILFAMANPVPEIMPDLAKAAGAKVVGTGRSDFPNQVNNVVAFPGIFKGALEGRATQITEEMKLATAKAIASLVSDDELNENNILPEAFDPRVADVVSRAVKELI
;
A
#
# COMPACT_ATOMS: atom_id res chain seq x y z
N MET A 1 19.14 -0.32 25.75
CA MET A 1 19.05 0.34 24.42
C MET A 1 17.65 0.12 23.89
N THR A 2 16.91 1.17 23.67
CA THR A 2 15.57 1.13 23.05
C THR A 2 15.69 0.77 21.56
N THR A 3 14.56 0.40 20.92
CA THR A 3 14.53 0.17 19.47
C THR A 3 14.97 1.42 18.69
N ASN A 4 14.58 2.61 19.13
CA ASN A 4 14.94 3.88 18.49
C ASN A 4 16.46 4.16 18.57
N GLU A 5 17.07 3.97 19.74
CA GLU A 5 18.53 4.11 19.91
C GLU A 5 19.30 3.12 19.05
N LYS A 6 18.82 1.86 18.99
CA LYS A 6 19.42 0.82 18.15
C LYS A 6 19.26 1.16 16.66
N ALA A 7 18.09 1.66 16.24
CA ALA A 7 17.85 2.06 14.86
C ALA A 7 18.81 3.17 14.43
N LEU A 8 18.99 4.23 15.25
CA LEU A 8 19.89 5.33 14.95
C LEU A 8 21.34 4.84 14.80
N MET A 9 21.84 4.04 15.76
CA MET A 9 23.18 3.45 15.71
C MET A 9 23.37 2.59 14.46
N MET A 10 22.37 1.79 14.08
CA MET A 10 22.49 0.93 12.91
C MET A 10 22.48 1.72 11.60
N HIS A 11 21.68 2.77 11.48
CA HIS A 11 21.68 3.65 10.30
C HIS A 11 23.02 4.37 10.13
N GLU A 12 23.65 4.84 11.22
CA GLU A 12 25.00 5.40 11.20
C GLU A 12 26.03 4.37 10.71
N LYS A 13 25.93 3.13 11.22
CA LYS A 13 26.84 2.03 10.82
C LYS A 13 26.68 1.63 9.36
N TRP A 14 25.42 1.56 8.86
CA TRP A 14 25.15 1.17 7.47
C TRP A 14 25.53 2.25 6.47
N GLN A 15 25.43 3.52 6.82
CA GLN A 15 25.64 4.66 5.89
C GLN A 15 24.78 4.56 4.63
N GLY A 16 23.51 4.17 4.81
CA GLY A 16 22.56 3.77 3.79
C GLY A 16 22.22 2.29 3.88
N LYS A 17 20.95 1.92 3.60
CA LYS A 17 20.48 0.53 3.69
C LYS A 17 20.69 -0.26 2.41
N ILE A 18 21.00 0.42 1.31
CA ILE A 18 21.15 -0.18 -0.02
C ILE A 18 22.48 0.21 -0.64
N GLU A 19 22.99 -0.68 -1.48
CA GLU A 19 24.17 -0.45 -2.29
C GLU A 19 23.93 -0.92 -3.73
N THR A 20 24.77 -0.47 -4.66
CA THR A 20 24.75 -0.94 -6.05
C THR A 20 25.80 -2.02 -6.24
N THR A 21 25.36 -3.22 -6.63
CA THR A 21 26.26 -4.36 -6.90
C THR A 21 26.31 -4.65 -8.40
N ALA A 22 27.52 -4.71 -8.95
CA ALA A 22 27.71 -5.07 -10.35
C ALA A 22 27.49 -6.59 -10.57
N LYS A 23 26.69 -6.93 -11.61
CA LYS A 23 26.53 -8.32 -12.06
C LYS A 23 27.67 -8.79 -12.95
N SER A 24 28.27 -7.86 -13.72
CA SER A 24 29.42 -8.13 -14.58
C SER A 24 30.73 -7.80 -13.83
N HIS A 25 31.73 -8.65 -13.99
CA HIS A 25 33.07 -8.40 -13.48
C HIS A 25 33.97 -7.91 -14.62
N VAL A 26 34.81 -6.92 -14.36
CA VAL A 26 35.73 -6.36 -15.35
C VAL A 26 37.15 -6.56 -14.85
N ASN A 27 37.76 -7.71 -15.20
CA ASN A 27 39.06 -8.12 -14.75
C ASN A 27 40.09 -8.23 -15.90
N SER A 28 39.66 -8.04 -17.14
CA SER A 28 40.50 -8.11 -18.34
C SER A 28 40.13 -7.02 -19.35
N ARG A 29 40.99 -6.83 -20.37
CA ARG A 29 40.69 -5.94 -21.51
C ARG A 29 39.47 -6.44 -22.30
N GLU A 30 39.28 -7.74 -22.39
CA GLU A 30 38.14 -8.36 -23.07
C GLU A 30 36.86 -8.07 -22.30
N ASP A 31 36.83 -8.25 -20.98
CA ASP A 31 35.67 -7.92 -20.16
C ASP A 31 35.29 -6.46 -20.28
N LEU A 32 36.30 -5.56 -20.28
CA LEU A 32 36.06 -4.13 -20.47
C LEU A 32 35.47 -3.83 -21.86
N ALA A 33 35.97 -4.48 -22.90
CA ALA A 33 35.48 -4.30 -24.27
C ALA A 33 34.03 -4.80 -24.41
N ILE A 34 33.64 -5.86 -23.74
CA ILE A 34 32.27 -6.40 -23.71
C ILE A 34 31.34 -5.53 -22.86
N ALA A 35 31.76 -5.20 -21.63
CA ALA A 35 30.91 -4.50 -20.68
C ALA A 35 30.74 -3.00 -21.01
N TYR A 36 31.68 -2.40 -21.71
CA TYR A 36 31.66 -0.98 -22.05
C TYR A 36 32.02 -0.75 -23.54
N THR A 37 33.19 -0.16 -23.86
CA THR A 37 33.55 0.19 -25.21
C THR A 37 34.50 -0.82 -25.82
N PRO A 38 34.22 -1.36 -27.04
CA PRO A 38 33.17 -0.99 -28.00
C PRO A 38 31.87 -1.81 -27.91
N GLY A 39 31.85 -2.92 -27.16
CA GLY A 39 30.78 -3.91 -27.18
C GLY A 39 29.40 -3.37 -26.80
N VAL A 40 29.32 -2.41 -25.85
CA VAL A 40 28.06 -1.77 -25.40
C VAL A 40 27.25 -1.10 -26.55
N ALA A 41 27.89 -0.80 -27.67
CA ALA A 41 27.21 -0.23 -28.83
C ALA A 41 26.16 -1.19 -29.45
N GLU A 42 26.37 -2.53 -29.32
CA GLU A 42 25.46 -3.50 -29.94
C GLU A 42 24.08 -3.53 -29.22
N PRO A 43 23.98 -3.70 -27.87
CA PRO A 43 22.68 -3.60 -27.22
C PRO A 43 22.02 -2.22 -27.41
N CYS A 44 22.79 -1.12 -27.46
CA CYS A 44 22.24 0.20 -27.79
C CYS A 44 21.58 0.25 -29.16
N LYS A 45 22.20 -0.33 -30.20
CA LYS A 45 21.62 -0.40 -31.57
C LYS A 45 20.34 -1.25 -31.61
N VAL A 46 20.30 -2.35 -30.85
CA VAL A 46 19.11 -3.20 -30.76
C VAL A 46 17.96 -2.43 -30.10
N ILE A 47 18.20 -1.82 -28.93
CA ILE A 47 17.19 -1.04 -28.19
C ILE A 47 16.72 0.16 -29.02
N ALA A 48 17.60 0.83 -29.76
CA ALA A 48 17.21 1.95 -30.61
C ALA A 48 16.24 1.56 -31.74
N LYS A 49 16.27 0.30 -32.18
CA LYS A 49 15.35 -0.26 -33.19
C LYS A 49 14.08 -0.83 -32.57
N ASP A 50 14.22 -1.44 -31.41
CA ASP A 50 13.13 -2.09 -30.67
C ASP A 50 13.24 -1.72 -29.18
N LYS A 51 12.37 -0.85 -28.71
CA LYS A 51 12.36 -0.38 -27.31
C LYS A 51 12.11 -1.51 -26.32
N GLU A 52 11.38 -2.56 -26.72
CA GLU A 52 11.11 -3.72 -25.86
C GLU A 52 12.39 -4.48 -25.48
N ALA A 53 13.40 -4.41 -26.31
CA ALA A 53 14.71 -4.99 -26.04
C ALA A 53 15.41 -4.37 -24.79
N ALA A 54 14.98 -3.18 -24.33
CA ALA A 54 15.49 -2.59 -23.09
C ALA A 54 15.25 -3.50 -21.88
N TYR A 55 14.16 -4.24 -21.86
CA TYR A 55 13.86 -5.18 -20.78
C TYR A 55 14.75 -6.44 -20.82
N THR A 56 15.33 -6.75 -21.96
CA THR A 56 16.29 -7.87 -22.10
C THR A 56 17.71 -7.44 -21.71
N TYR A 57 18.11 -6.25 -22.13
CA TYR A 57 19.51 -5.82 -22.07
C TYR A 57 19.84 -4.82 -20.95
N THR A 58 18.84 -4.39 -20.16
CA THR A 58 19.07 -3.43 -19.08
C THR A 58 18.39 -3.85 -17.77
N ILE A 59 18.71 -3.12 -16.70
CA ILE A 59 18.08 -3.32 -15.38
C ILE A 59 16.58 -2.93 -15.35
N LYS A 60 16.07 -2.30 -16.40
CA LYS A 60 14.65 -1.91 -16.53
C LYS A 60 13.70 -3.07 -16.27
N SER A 61 14.09 -4.28 -16.66
CA SER A 61 13.27 -5.50 -16.47
C SER A 61 12.88 -5.80 -15.01
N ASN A 62 13.70 -5.39 -14.05
CA ASN A 62 13.51 -5.75 -12.64
C ASN A 62 13.84 -4.59 -11.68
N THR A 63 13.59 -3.34 -12.09
CA THR A 63 13.91 -2.17 -11.25
C THR A 63 12.73 -1.21 -11.18
N VAL A 64 12.35 -0.80 -9.97
CA VAL A 64 11.25 0.11 -9.65
C VAL A 64 11.82 1.42 -9.08
N ALA A 65 11.27 2.57 -9.47
CA ALA A 65 11.51 3.81 -8.75
C ALA A 65 10.56 3.92 -7.55
N VAL A 66 11.09 4.19 -6.37
CA VAL A 66 10.31 4.55 -5.17
C VAL A 66 10.33 6.06 -5.05
N VAL A 67 9.24 6.69 -5.49
CA VAL A 67 9.14 8.15 -5.62
C VAL A 67 8.37 8.74 -4.45
N SER A 68 8.95 9.73 -3.79
CA SER A 68 8.35 10.47 -2.67
C SER A 68 8.70 11.94 -2.71
N ASP A 69 7.80 12.80 -2.20
CA ASP A 69 8.09 14.19 -1.86
C ASP A 69 8.19 14.42 -0.34
N GLY A 70 8.00 13.35 0.44
CA GLY A 70 8.07 13.38 1.91
C GLY A 70 6.96 14.18 2.57
N SER A 71 5.82 14.41 1.89
CA SER A 71 4.74 15.26 2.39
C SER A 71 3.74 14.54 3.32
N ALA A 72 3.79 13.19 3.38
CA ALA A 72 2.86 12.38 4.20
C ALA A 72 3.53 11.17 4.84
N VAL A 73 4.72 11.34 5.40
CA VAL A 73 5.47 10.25 6.03
C VAL A 73 4.74 9.76 7.28
N LEU A 74 4.50 8.46 7.34
CA LEU A 74 3.67 7.82 8.36
C LEU A 74 4.10 8.19 9.80
N GLY A 75 3.18 8.78 10.56
CA GLY A 75 3.39 9.21 11.94
C GLY A 75 4.23 10.49 12.11
N LEU A 76 4.82 11.01 11.02
CA LEU A 76 5.69 12.22 11.06
C LEU A 76 5.10 13.39 10.25
N GLY A 77 4.18 13.12 9.30
CA GLY A 77 3.59 14.13 8.45
C GLY A 77 4.53 14.65 7.37
N ASN A 78 4.48 15.95 7.08
CA ASN A 78 5.32 16.58 6.07
C ASN A 78 6.70 16.89 6.64
N ILE A 79 7.68 16.03 6.34
CA ILE A 79 9.08 16.20 6.80
C ILE A 79 10.03 16.51 5.64
N GLY A 80 9.52 16.55 4.40
CA GLY A 80 10.27 16.85 3.18
C GLY A 80 11.12 15.72 2.65
N ALA A 81 11.59 15.90 1.43
CA ALA A 81 12.26 14.87 0.62
C ALA A 81 13.49 14.26 1.30
N LEU A 82 14.38 15.09 1.82
CA LEU A 82 15.65 14.59 2.40
C LEU A 82 15.41 13.75 3.65
N ALA A 83 14.50 14.17 4.54
CA ALA A 83 14.20 13.44 5.75
C ALA A 83 13.39 12.15 5.49
N ALA A 84 12.72 12.03 4.34
CA ALA A 84 12.02 10.82 3.91
C ALA A 84 12.97 9.72 3.39
N MET A 85 14.21 10.04 3.01
CA MET A 85 15.18 9.07 2.47
C MET A 85 15.30 7.77 3.28
N PRO A 86 15.42 7.78 4.62
CA PRO A 86 15.54 6.52 5.36
C PRO A 86 14.33 5.61 5.22
N VAL A 87 13.12 6.17 5.04
CA VAL A 87 11.90 5.39 4.80
C VAL A 87 11.92 4.80 3.39
N MET A 88 12.29 5.58 2.39
CA MET A 88 12.37 5.13 0.98
C MET A 88 13.45 4.07 0.77
N GLU A 89 14.59 4.18 1.44
CA GLU A 89 15.59 3.10 1.49
C GLU A 89 15.03 1.84 2.17
N GLY A 90 14.29 1.98 3.25
CA GLY A 90 13.58 0.87 3.88
C GLY A 90 12.63 0.19 2.91
N LYS A 91 11.83 0.95 2.16
CA LYS A 91 10.95 0.43 1.12
C LYS A 91 11.74 -0.35 0.06
N ALA A 92 12.88 0.18 -0.38
CA ALA A 92 13.75 -0.49 -1.36
C ALA A 92 14.30 -1.83 -0.84
N VAL A 93 14.69 -1.90 0.45
CA VAL A 93 15.08 -3.16 1.10
C VAL A 93 13.94 -4.17 1.08
N LEU A 94 12.71 -3.76 1.42
CA LEU A 94 11.55 -4.66 1.42
C LEU A 94 11.24 -5.18 0.01
N PHE A 95 11.33 -4.35 -1.03
CA PHE A 95 11.22 -4.79 -2.42
C PHE A 95 12.23 -5.89 -2.76
N LYS A 96 13.49 -5.70 -2.32
CA LYS A 96 14.56 -6.65 -2.62
C LYS A 96 14.41 -7.95 -1.85
N GLU A 97 14.24 -7.87 -0.54
CA GLU A 97 14.22 -9.03 0.35
C GLU A 97 12.99 -9.92 0.12
N PHE A 98 11.81 -9.32 -0.06
CA PHE A 98 10.56 -10.08 -0.19
C PHE A 98 10.16 -10.36 -1.64
N GLY A 99 10.49 -9.45 -2.58
CA GLY A 99 10.07 -9.60 -3.99
C GLY A 99 11.20 -9.96 -4.96
N GLY A 100 12.47 -9.87 -4.55
CA GLY A 100 13.60 -9.97 -5.47
C GLY A 100 13.71 -8.81 -6.47
N VAL A 101 12.89 -7.77 -6.28
CA VAL A 101 12.82 -6.58 -7.14
C VAL A 101 13.85 -5.54 -6.69
N ASN A 102 14.61 -5.00 -7.62
CA ASN A 102 15.46 -3.85 -7.31
C ASN A 102 14.61 -2.60 -7.19
N ALA A 103 14.91 -1.75 -6.23
CA ALA A 103 14.20 -0.50 -6.05
C ALA A 103 15.19 0.64 -5.75
N VAL A 104 14.92 1.80 -6.34
CA VAL A 104 15.77 2.98 -6.21
C VAL A 104 14.95 4.12 -5.62
N PRO A 105 15.33 4.65 -4.44
CA PRO A 105 14.70 5.83 -3.85
C PRO A 105 14.91 7.06 -4.72
N ILE A 106 13.83 7.78 -5.01
CA ILE A 106 13.81 9.05 -5.73
C ILE A 106 13.00 10.04 -4.89
N CYS A 107 13.69 10.77 -4.02
CA CYS A 107 13.06 11.80 -3.19
C CYS A 107 13.15 13.15 -3.89
N LEU A 108 12.00 13.76 -4.19
CA LEU A 108 11.88 15.00 -4.97
C LEU A 108 11.74 16.21 -4.04
N ASP A 109 12.63 17.17 -4.18
CA ASP A 109 12.58 18.43 -3.42
C ASP A 109 11.56 19.41 -4.03
N THR A 110 10.35 18.91 -4.27
CA THR A 110 9.19 19.67 -4.73
C THR A 110 7.90 18.98 -4.29
N GLN A 111 6.87 19.78 -4.01
CA GLN A 111 5.51 19.31 -3.74
C GLN A 111 4.53 19.80 -4.83
N ASP A 112 5.04 20.35 -5.92
CA ASP A 112 4.23 20.74 -7.07
C ASP A 112 3.85 19.51 -7.89
N THR A 113 2.55 19.34 -8.14
CA THR A 113 1.99 18.20 -8.86
C THR A 113 2.55 18.07 -10.27
N GLU A 114 2.68 19.19 -11.00
CA GLU A 114 3.17 19.17 -12.38
C GLU A 114 4.67 18.84 -12.46
N GLU A 115 5.46 19.38 -11.53
CA GLU A 115 6.89 19.07 -11.46
C GLU A 115 7.13 17.59 -11.09
N ILE A 116 6.36 17.03 -10.15
CA ILE A 116 6.44 15.61 -9.81
C ILE A 116 6.10 14.74 -11.02
N ILE A 117 4.95 14.98 -11.66
CA ILE A 117 4.53 14.22 -12.85
C ILE A 117 5.58 14.29 -13.95
N LYS A 118 6.03 15.51 -14.30
CA LYS A 118 7.03 15.71 -15.34
C LYS A 118 8.36 14.99 -15.04
N THR A 119 8.79 15.03 -13.77
CA THR A 119 10.03 14.37 -13.34
C THR A 119 9.89 12.85 -13.47
N VAL A 120 8.78 12.26 -12.99
CA VAL A 120 8.54 10.82 -13.07
C VAL A 120 8.47 10.35 -14.52
N VAL A 121 7.78 11.09 -15.40
CA VAL A 121 7.73 10.76 -16.84
C VAL A 121 9.12 10.77 -17.45
N ASN A 122 9.97 11.77 -17.11
CA ASN A 122 11.32 11.89 -17.66
C ASN A 122 12.28 10.78 -17.21
N ILE A 123 12.12 10.23 -16.00
CA ILE A 123 12.98 9.15 -15.48
C ILE A 123 12.43 7.74 -15.81
N ALA A 124 11.16 7.61 -16.17
CA ALA A 124 10.48 6.34 -16.45
C ALA A 124 11.20 5.42 -17.44
N PRO A 125 11.95 5.91 -18.46
CA PRO A 125 12.73 5.03 -19.34
C PRO A 125 13.70 4.09 -18.63
N ALA A 126 14.22 4.47 -17.46
CA ALA A 126 15.17 3.65 -16.68
C ALA A 126 14.50 2.58 -15.82
N PHE A 127 13.18 2.61 -15.65
CA PHE A 127 12.44 1.78 -14.70
C PHE A 127 11.39 0.91 -15.38
N GLY A 128 11.15 -0.26 -14.81
CA GLY A 128 10.06 -1.15 -15.22
C GLY A 128 8.75 -0.89 -14.50
N GLY A 129 8.77 -0.06 -13.44
CA GLY A 129 7.59 0.36 -12.69
C GLY A 129 7.87 1.52 -11.75
N ILE A 130 6.81 2.18 -11.30
CA ILE A 130 6.86 3.33 -10.38
C ILE A 130 6.04 3.00 -9.13
N ASN A 131 6.68 3.02 -7.97
CA ASN A 131 6.01 3.04 -6.67
C ASN A 131 5.99 4.46 -6.14
N LEU A 132 4.80 5.02 -5.97
CA LEU A 132 4.61 6.31 -5.28
C LEU A 132 4.46 6.03 -3.77
N GLU A 133 5.12 6.83 -2.94
CA GLU A 133 5.18 6.63 -1.50
C GLU A 133 5.13 7.96 -0.74
N ASP A 134 4.38 8.02 0.34
CA ASP A 134 4.35 9.16 1.28
C ASP A 134 4.01 10.52 0.63
N ILE A 135 3.19 10.52 -0.42
CA ILE A 135 2.66 11.72 -1.08
C ILE A 135 1.28 12.06 -0.53
N SER A 136 1.08 13.28 -0.05
CA SER A 136 -0.14 13.68 0.62
C SER A 136 -1.38 13.77 -0.28
N ALA A 137 -2.52 13.36 0.27
CA ALA A 137 -3.82 13.61 -0.37
C ALA A 137 -4.18 15.12 -0.29
N PRO A 138 -4.92 15.66 -1.29
CA PRO A 138 -5.49 14.96 -2.45
C PRO A 138 -4.55 14.84 -3.65
N ARG A 139 -3.34 15.43 -3.61
CA ARG A 139 -2.37 15.44 -4.75
C ARG A 139 -1.98 14.03 -5.20
N CYS A 140 -1.80 13.11 -4.27
CA CYS A 140 -1.42 11.73 -4.60
C CYS A 140 -2.38 11.05 -5.57
N PHE A 141 -3.68 11.34 -5.50
CA PHE A 141 -4.68 10.79 -6.42
C PHE A 141 -4.46 11.29 -7.85
N GLU A 142 -4.30 12.61 -8.01
CA GLU A 142 -4.09 13.23 -9.31
C GLU A 142 -2.76 12.77 -9.94
N ILE A 143 -1.69 12.74 -9.15
CA ILE A 143 -0.37 12.31 -9.60
C ILE A 143 -0.44 10.87 -10.12
N GLU A 144 -1.04 9.96 -9.36
CA GLU A 144 -1.16 8.57 -9.76
C GLU A 144 -2.05 8.40 -11.01
N GLU A 145 -3.26 9.00 -11.02
CA GLU A 145 -4.18 8.92 -12.16
C GLU A 145 -3.50 9.38 -13.46
N ARG A 146 -2.85 10.54 -13.43
CA ARG A 146 -2.19 11.11 -14.62
C ARG A 146 -0.94 10.33 -15.05
N LEU A 147 -0.15 9.81 -14.11
CA LEU A 147 1.00 8.98 -14.45
C LEU A 147 0.59 7.66 -15.10
N LYS A 148 -0.53 7.05 -14.67
CA LYS A 148 -1.11 5.86 -15.32
C LYS A 148 -1.55 6.10 -16.77
N GLU A 149 -1.98 7.33 -17.08
CA GLU A 149 -2.36 7.72 -18.44
C GLU A 149 -1.14 8.03 -19.34
N LEU A 150 -0.05 8.51 -18.74
CA LEU A 150 1.13 8.99 -19.47
C LEU A 150 2.20 7.91 -19.68
N LEU A 151 2.20 6.85 -18.88
CA LEU A 151 3.23 5.82 -18.86
C LEU A 151 2.69 4.46 -19.30
N ASP A 152 3.52 3.71 -20.00
CA ASP A 152 3.30 2.32 -20.42
C ASP A 152 3.92 1.29 -19.46
N ILE A 153 4.25 1.71 -18.24
CA ILE A 153 4.75 0.89 -17.13
C ILE A 153 3.83 1.03 -15.91
N PRO A 154 3.73 0.02 -15.02
CA PRO A 154 2.85 0.07 -13.88
C PRO A 154 3.22 1.21 -12.92
N VAL A 155 2.22 2.00 -12.53
CA VAL A 155 2.28 3.02 -11.48
C VAL A 155 1.36 2.59 -10.34
N PHE A 156 1.87 2.61 -9.11
CA PHE A 156 1.15 2.13 -7.94
C PHE A 156 1.51 2.97 -6.72
N HIS A 157 0.51 3.51 -6.04
CA HIS A 157 0.70 4.24 -4.79
C HIS A 157 0.45 3.29 -3.61
N ASP A 158 1.51 2.90 -2.92
CA ASP A 158 1.40 1.84 -1.92
C ASP A 158 0.56 2.22 -0.70
N ASP A 159 0.64 3.46 -0.20
CA ASP A 159 -0.20 3.93 0.92
C ASP A 159 -1.69 3.87 0.62
N GLN A 160 -2.07 3.96 -0.66
CA GLN A 160 -3.43 3.78 -1.10
C GLN A 160 -3.75 2.29 -1.23
N HIS A 161 -3.11 1.66 -2.19
CA HIS A 161 -3.52 0.36 -2.70
C HIS A 161 -2.95 -0.82 -1.93
N GLY A 162 -1.70 -0.73 -1.45
CA GLY A 162 -1.10 -1.78 -0.63
C GLY A 162 -1.89 -1.99 0.66
N THR A 163 -2.18 -0.89 1.35
CA THR A 163 -3.01 -0.91 2.57
C THR A 163 -4.41 -1.44 2.28
N ALA A 164 -5.07 -0.97 1.20
CA ALA A 164 -6.41 -1.42 0.84
C ALA A 164 -6.48 -2.93 0.56
N ILE A 165 -5.48 -3.47 -0.15
CA ILE A 165 -5.39 -4.89 -0.48
C ILE A 165 -5.27 -5.75 0.78
N VAL A 166 -4.39 -5.37 1.71
CA VAL A 166 -4.18 -6.14 2.94
C VAL A 166 -5.38 -6.05 3.87
N VAL A 167 -6.01 -4.88 3.98
CA VAL A 167 -7.27 -4.71 4.72
C VAL A 167 -8.36 -5.60 4.15
N LEU A 168 -8.55 -5.61 2.83
CA LEU A 168 -9.53 -6.48 2.19
C LEU A 168 -9.21 -7.97 2.43
N ALA A 169 -7.94 -8.38 2.33
CA ALA A 169 -7.52 -9.75 2.63
C ALA A 169 -7.90 -10.16 4.07
N GLY A 170 -7.61 -9.30 5.04
CA GLY A 170 -8.00 -9.51 6.44
C GLY A 170 -9.52 -9.56 6.63
N ILE A 171 -10.27 -8.67 5.98
CA ILE A 171 -11.74 -8.65 6.05
C ILE A 171 -12.34 -9.94 5.46
N ILE A 172 -11.82 -10.46 4.35
CA ILE A 172 -12.28 -11.72 3.74
C ILE A 172 -12.22 -12.84 4.78
N ASN A 173 -11.12 -13.00 5.47
CA ASN A 173 -10.94 -14.04 6.46
C ASN A 173 -11.68 -13.73 7.78
N ALA A 174 -11.70 -12.48 8.24
CA ALA A 174 -12.47 -12.08 9.42
C ALA A 174 -13.98 -12.34 9.25
N MET A 175 -14.52 -12.15 8.04
CA MET A 175 -15.91 -12.49 7.73
C MET A 175 -16.17 -14.01 7.83
N LYS A 176 -15.24 -14.86 7.41
CA LYS A 176 -15.36 -16.32 7.60
C LYS A 176 -15.40 -16.66 9.09
N VAL A 177 -14.52 -16.06 9.92
CA VAL A 177 -14.46 -16.28 11.38
C VAL A 177 -15.75 -15.85 12.08
N THR A 178 -16.37 -14.76 11.62
CA THR A 178 -17.55 -14.16 12.26
C THR A 178 -18.88 -14.59 11.64
N GLY A 179 -18.86 -15.32 10.51
CA GLY A 179 -20.05 -15.71 9.76
C GLY A 179 -20.78 -14.54 9.09
N LYS A 180 -20.14 -13.37 8.98
CA LYS A 180 -20.71 -12.19 8.31
C LYS A 180 -20.60 -12.30 6.80
N ASN A 181 -21.50 -11.61 6.09
CA ASN A 181 -21.44 -11.49 4.62
C ASN A 181 -21.29 -10.03 4.19
N LYS A 182 -20.75 -9.80 3.00
CA LYS A 182 -20.47 -8.45 2.49
C LYS A 182 -21.71 -7.69 2.05
N GLU A 183 -22.78 -8.40 1.69
CA GLU A 183 -24.02 -7.82 1.15
C GLU A 183 -24.77 -7.04 2.22
N ASP A 184 -24.79 -7.53 3.46
CA ASP A 184 -25.54 -6.98 4.57
C ASP A 184 -24.67 -6.24 5.59
N SER A 185 -23.34 -6.47 5.55
CA SER A 185 -22.42 -5.86 6.52
C SER A 185 -22.32 -4.36 6.34
N LYS A 186 -22.44 -3.63 7.45
CA LYS A 186 -22.25 -2.17 7.54
C LYS A 186 -20.81 -1.86 7.90
N VAL A 187 -20.13 -1.15 7.03
CA VAL A 187 -18.72 -0.79 7.17
C VAL A 187 -18.57 0.69 7.49
N VAL A 188 -17.77 1.01 8.49
CA VAL A 188 -17.35 2.38 8.80
C VAL A 188 -15.86 2.51 8.50
N VAL A 189 -15.51 3.44 7.59
CA VAL A 189 -14.12 3.79 7.30
C VAL A 189 -13.83 5.17 7.88
N ASN A 190 -12.97 5.25 8.88
CA ASN A 190 -12.62 6.50 9.53
C ASN A 190 -11.23 6.98 9.12
N GLY A 191 -11.20 8.12 8.46
CA GLY A 191 -10.05 8.70 7.77
C GLY A 191 -10.32 8.75 6.27
N ALA A 192 -10.56 9.94 5.73
CA ALA A 192 -10.89 10.17 4.32
C ALA A 192 -9.69 10.70 3.52
N GLY A 193 -8.49 10.24 3.89
CA GLY A 193 -7.23 10.47 3.17
C GLY A 193 -6.95 9.40 2.12
N SER A 194 -5.68 9.27 1.72
CA SER A 194 -5.20 8.33 0.70
C SER A 194 -5.65 6.90 0.95
N ALA A 195 -5.34 6.35 2.11
CA ALA A 195 -5.68 4.97 2.49
C ALA A 195 -7.19 4.75 2.59
N GLY A 196 -7.91 5.63 3.31
CA GLY A 196 -9.35 5.46 3.52
C GLY A 196 -10.17 5.50 2.23
N VAL A 197 -9.81 6.37 1.30
CA VAL A 197 -10.44 6.42 -0.03
C VAL A 197 -10.16 5.13 -0.81
N ALA A 198 -8.91 4.66 -0.83
CA ALA A 198 -8.53 3.45 -1.56
C ALA A 198 -9.18 2.19 -0.97
N ILE A 199 -9.21 2.06 0.36
CA ILE A 199 -9.91 0.98 1.06
C ILE A 199 -11.39 0.99 0.68
N THR A 200 -12.04 2.14 0.75
CA THR A 200 -13.47 2.27 0.42
C THR A 200 -13.74 1.86 -1.02
N LYS A 201 -12.95 2.34 -1.99
CA LYS A 201 -13.08 1.97 -3.41
C LYS A 201 -12.93 0.46 -3.60
N LEU A 202 -11.93 -0.16 -2.98
CA LEU A 202 -11.68 -1.59 -3.14
C LEU A 202 -12.77 -2.45 -2.48
N LEU A 203 -13.30 -2.02 -1.33
CA LEU A 203 -14.44 -2.68 -0.68
C LEU A 203 -15.71 -2.60 -1.52
N LEU A 204 -16.01 -1.44 -2.14
CA LEU A 204 -17.12 -1.28 -3.08
C LEU A 204 -16.94 -2.22 -4.29
N THR A 205 -15.75 -2.27 -4.88
CA THR A 205 -15.42 -3.16 -5.99
C THR A 205 -15.55 -4.64 -5.60
N TYR A 206 -15.21 -5.00 -4.37
CA TYR A 206 -15.40 -6.36 -3.85
C TYR A 206 -16.88 -6.70 -3.63
N GLY A 207 -17.76 -5.71 -3.49
CA GLY A 207 -19.22 -5.87 -3.42
C GLY A 207 -19.87 -5.48 -2.10
N PHE A 208 -19.19 -4.79 -1.20
CA PHE A 208 -19.83 -4.15 -0.05
C PHE A 208 -20.76 -3.03 -0.53
N LYS A 209 -21.95 -2.93 0.09
CA LYS A 209 -22.98 -1.96 -0.30
C LYS A 209 -23.19 -0.85 0.73
N HIS A 210 -22.94 -1.13 2.00
CA HIS A 210 -23.24 -0.25 3.12
C HIS A 210 -21.97 0.30 3.74
N ILE A 211 -21.35 1.27 3.09
CA ILE A 211 -20.12 1.91 3.57
C ILE A 211 -20.40 3.35 3.97
N THR A 212 -20.00 3.71 5.18
CA THR A 212 -20.02 5.08 5.71
C THR A 212 -18.59 5.55 5.92
N MET A 213 -18.19 6.66 5.33
CA MET A 213 -16.91 7.30 5.58
C MET A 213 -17.05 8.39 6.63
N CYS A 214 -16.02 8.52 7.48
CA CYS A 214 -15.90 9.59 8.46
C CYS A 214 -14.58 10.33 8.32
N ASP A 215 -14.56 11.60 8.67
CA ASP A 215 -13.37 12.42 8.86
C ASP A 215 -13.36 13.04 10.28
N ILE A 216 -12.51 14.03 10.50
CA ILE A 216 -12.41 14.72 11.79
C ILE A 216 -13.72 15.43 12.20
N ASN A 217 -14.59 15.74 11.25
CA ASN A 217 -15.87 16.40 11.48
C ASN A 217 -17.03 15.41 11.69
N GLY A 218 -16.78 14.09 11.54
CA GLY A 218 -17.77 13.03 11.65
C GLY A 218 -18.13 12.39 10.32
N ILE A 219 -19.39 11.99 10.15
CA ILE A 219 -19.88 11.29 8.96
C ILE A 219 -19.82 12.20 7.75
N ILE A 220 -19.19 11.74 6.68
CA ILE A 220 -19.15 12.43 5.39
C ILE A 220 -20.45 12.13 4.61
N GLY A 221 -21.11 13.19 4.16
CA GLY A 221 -22.35 13.12 3.39
C GLY A 221 -22.52 14.32 2.47
N LYS A 222 -23.65 14.39 1.79
CA LYS A 222 -23.96 15.45 0.79
C LYS A 222 -23.93 16.86 1.36
N ASP A 223 -24.22 17.01 2.64
CA ASP A 223 -24.26 18.31 3.32
C ASP A 223 -22.93 18.68 3.99
N SER A 224 -21.91 17.81 3.90
CA SER A 224 -20.59 18.05 4.49
C SER A 224 -19.88 19.20 3.79
N GLN A 225 -19.27 20.08 4.59
CA GLN A 225 -18.55 21.26 4.11
C GLN A 225 -17.07 20.99 3.95
N ASN A 226 -16.42 21.77 3.08
CA ASN A 226 -14.96 21.76 2.91
C ASN A 226 -14.36 20.41 2.45
N LEU A 227 -15.14 19.60 1.74
CA LEU A 227 -14.65 18.36 1.15
C LEU A 227 -13.72 18.66 -0.03
N ASN A 228 -12.58 17.96 -0.09
CA ASN A 228 -11.77 17.98 -1.29
C ASN A 228 -12.46 17.23 -2.45
N TRP A 229 -11.95 17.38 -3.66
CA TRP A 229 -12.56 16.84 -4.87
C TRP A 229 -12.73 15.30 -4.85
N MET A 230 -11.79 14.58 -4.20
CA MET A 230 -11.90 13.12 -4.08
C MET A 230 -12.96 12.72 -3.05
N GLN A 231 -13.03 13.41 -1.91
CA GLN A 231 -14.08 13.20 -0.92
C GLN A 231 -15.46 13.49 -1.51
N GLN A 232 -15.59 14.52 -2.34
CA GLN A 232 -16.84 14.80 -3.09
C GLN A 232 -17.25 13.63 -3.99
N LYS A 233 -16.29 13.02 -4.72
CA LYS A 233 -16.55 11.80 -5.50
C LYS A 233 -17.00 10.64 -4.60
N MET A 234 -16.43 10.50 -3.42
CA MET A 234 -16.79 9.41 -2.49
C MET A 234 -18.18 9.56 -1.88
N VAL A 235 -18.68 10.79 -1.68
CA VAL A 235 -20.04 11.06 -1.22
C VAL A 235 -21.11 10.46 -2.15
N GLU A 236 -20.83 10.39 -3.46
CA GLU A 236 -21.80 9.85 -4.43
C GLU A 236 -21.97 8.33 -4.33
N VAL A 237 -21.01 7.62 -3.73
CA VAL A 237 -20.96 6.14 -3.67
C VAL A 237 -20.97 5.58 -2.25
N THR A 238 -20.91 6.43 -1.24
CA THR A 238 -20.93 6.04 0.19
C THR A 238 -22.09 6.74 0.92
N ASN A 239 -22.36 6.27 2.14
CA ASN A 239 -23.43 6.85 2.99
C ASN A 239 -24.75 7.05 2.25
N LEU A 240 -25.16 6.08 1.45
CA LEU A 240 -26.37 6.17 0.62
C LEU A 240 -27.66 6.32 1.44
N GLU A 241 -27.62 5.99 2.73
CA GLU A 241 -28.71 6.15 3.68
C GLU A 241 -28.84 7.61 4.18
N GLY A 242 -27.89 8.50 3.85
CA GLY A 242 -27.91 9.90 4.25
C GLY A 242 -27.74 10.12 5.76
N LYS A 243 -26.95 9.28 6.42
CA LYS A 243 -26.63 9.43 7.85
C LYS A 243 -25.82 10.70 8.08
N ALA A 244 -26.07 11.33 9.23
CA ALA A 244 -25.28 12.46 9.74
C ALA A 244 -24.94 12.21 11.20
N GLY A 245 -23.89 12.86 11.70
CA GLY A 245 -23.47 12.74 13.07
C GLY A 245 -21.96 12.51 13.22
N THR A 246 -21.58 12.06 14.40
CA THR A 246 -20.20 11.81 14.79
C THR A 246 -19.73 10.39 14.38
N LEU A 247 -18.46 10.08 14.60
CA LEU A 247 -17.94 8.72 14.49
C LEU A 247 -18.71 7.73 15.39
N ALA A 248 -19.09 8.16 16.60
CA ALA A 248 -19.88 7.33 17.51
C ALA A 248 -21.26 6.98 16.93
N ASP A 249 -21.88 7.91 16.21
CA ASP A 249 -23.15 7.66 15.53
C ASP A 249 -22.97 6.70 14.33
N ALA A 250 -21.88 6.79 13.60
CA ALA A 250 -21.55 5.88 12.51
C ALA A 250 -21.35 4.44 13.01
N LEU A 251 -20.71 4.25 14.16
CA LEU A 251 -20.39 2.93 14.72
C LEU A 251 -21.60 2.19 15.30
N LYS A 252 -22.69 2.89 15.64
CA LYS A 252 -23.91 2.24 16.13
C LYS A 252 -24.47 1.25 15.11
N GLY A 253 -24.44 -0.05 15.47
CA GLY A 253 -24.91 -1.14 14.61
C GLY A 253 -24.06 -1.35 13.36
N ALA A 254 -22.80 -0.91 13.36
CA ALA A 254 -21.84 -1.27 12.36
C ALA A 254 -21.24 -2.67 12.61
N ASP A 255 -20.87 -3.38 11.55
CA ASP A 255 -20.27 -4.70 11.60
C ASP A 255 -18.74 -4.66 11.52
N ILE A 256 -18.23 -3.71 10.74
CA ILE A 256 -16.80 -3.59 10.44
C ILE A 256 -16.40 -2.13 10.63
N PHE A 257 -15.31 -1.91 11.36
CA PHE A 257 -14.62 -0.63 11.49
C PHE A 257 -13.23 -0.72 10.87
N VAL A 258 -12.89 0.27 10.06
CA VAL A 258 -11.54 0.45 9.50
C VAL A 258 -11.06 1.86 9.83
N GLY A 259 -10.07 1.96 10.71
CA GLY A 259 -9.46 3.21 11.13
C GLY A 259 -8.11 3.43 10.44
N VAL A 260 -7.97 4.58 9.77
CA VAL A 260 -6.74 5.08 9.14
C VAL A 260 -6.58 6.58 9.42
N SER A 261 -6.69 6.96 10.68
CA SER A 261 -6.85 8.36 11.08
C SER A 261 -5.93 8.77 12.23
N ALA A 262 -6.45 8.85 13.45
CA ALA A 262 -5.73 9.39 14.60
C ALA A 262 -5.79 8.44 15.81
N PRO A 263 -4.80 8.47 16.69
CA PRO A 263 -4.75 7.58 17.85
C PRO A 263 -5.86 7.87 18.87
N ASN A 264 -6.34 6.81 19.55
CA ASN A 264 -7.22 6.87 20.73
C ASN A 264 -8.56 7.60 20.50
N ILE A 265 -9.10 7.57 19.28
CA ILE A 265 -10.38 8.25 18.96
C ILE A 265 -11.60 7.32 19.07
N VAL A 266 -11.38 6.02 19.19
CA VAL A 266 -12.44 5.03 19.38
C VAL A 266 -12.46 4.59 20.84
N THR A 267 -13.64 4.66 21.48
CA THR A 267 -13.83 4.26 22.88
C THR A 267 -14.43 2.85 22.97
N GLN A 268 -14.36 2.23 24.16
CA GLN A 268 -14.99 0.95 24.40
C GLN A 268 -16.52 1.01 24.24
N GLU A 269 -17.16 2.13 24.61
CA GLU A 269 -18.59 2.34 24.42
C GLU A 269 -18.97 2.38 22.95
N MET A 270 -18.13 2.99 22.09
CA MET A 270 -18.32 2.98 20.65
C MET A 270 -18.26 1.55 20.09
N VAL A 271 -17.27 0.76 20.50
CA VAL A 271 -17.15 -0.66 20.09
C VAL A 271 -18.33 -1.47 20.60
N ALA A 272 -18.75 -1.30 21.87
CA ALA A 272 -19.90 -1.99 22.44
C ALA A 272 -21.24 -1.64 21.76
N SER A 273 -21.31 -0.50 21.04
CA SER A 273 -22.48 -0.10 20.26
C SER A 273 -22.56 -0.74 18.86
N MET A 274 -21.48 -1.39 18.42
CA MET A 274 -21.44 -2.13 17.16
C MET A 274 -22.27 -3.42 17.24
N ASN A 275 -22.50 -4.04 16.10
CA ASN A 275 -23.15 -5.34 16.03
C ASN A 275 -22.27 -6.42 16.70
N GLN A 276 -22.92 -7.51 17.14
CA GLN A 276 -22.22 -8.65 17.71
C GLN A 276 -21.14 -9.17 16.77
N ASP A 277 -20.04 -9.69 17.34
CA ASP A 277 -18.89 -10.21 16.62
C ASP A 277 -18.29 -9.18 15.63
N ALA A 278 -18.17 -7.92 16.08
CA ALA A 278 -17.62 -6.85 15.30
C ALA A 278 -16.15 -7.12 14.89
N ILE A 279 -15.81 -6.63 13.69
CA ILE A 279 -14.47 -6.69 13.10
C ILE A 279 -13.86 -5.29 13.13
N LEU A 280 -12.68 -5.14 13.71
CA LEU A 280 -11.99 -3.85 13.82
C LEU A 280 -10.59 -3.91 13.23
N PHE A 281 -10.28 -2.97 12.31
CA PHE A 281 -8.93 -2.69 11.85
C PHE A 281 -8.54 -1.27 12.29
N ALA A 282 -7.78 -1.16 13.38
CA ALA A 282 -7.33 0.11 13.95
C ALA A 282 -5.85 0.32 13.57
N MET A 283 -5.61 1.10 12.51
CA MET A 283 -4.31 1.12 11.83
C MET A 283 -3.52 2.41 12.01
N ALA A 284 -3.99 3.38 12.82
CA ALA A 284 -3.21 4.56 13.16
C ALA A 284 -1.87 4.16 13.79
N ASN A 285 -0.79 4.84 13.40
CA ASN A 285 0.57 4.59 13.89
C ASN A 285 1.17 5.85 14.53
N PRO A 286 1.98 5.71 15.59
CA PRO A 286 2.39 4.46 16.29
C PRO A 286 1.36 3.91 17.27
N VAL A 287 0.29 4.63 17.55
CA VAL A 287 -0.78 4.26 18.48
C VAL A 287 -2.08 4.11 17.69
N PRO A 288 -2.78 2.96 17.77
CA PRO A 288 -4.01 2.73 17.03
C PRO A 288 -5.18 3.59 17.55
N GLU A 289 -6.27 3.65 16.78
CA GLU A 289 -7.53 4.33 17.17
C GLU A 289 -8.11 3.80 18.47
N ILE A 290 -7.91 2.50 18.74
CA ILE A 290 -8.19 1.82 20.00
C ILE A 290 -7.19 0.67 20.17
N MET A 291 -6.72 0.46 21.40
CA MET A 291 -5.84 -0.68 21.69
C MET A 291 -6.59 -2.00 21.54
N PRO A 292 -5.98 -3.05 20.95
CA PRO A 292 -6.65 -4.33 20.68
C PRO A 292 -7.31 -4.97 21.91
N ASP A 293 -6.66 -4.90 23.08
CA ASP A 293 -7.19 -5.46 24.31
C ASP A 293 -8.47 -4.74 24.76
N LEU A 294 -8.51 -3.42 24.60
CA LEU A 294 -9.70 -2.62 24.92
C LEU A 294 -10.84 -2.90 23.94
N ALA A 295 -10.54 -3.06 22.65
CA ALA A 295 -11.53 -3.40 21.64
C ALA A 295 -12.15 -4.78 21.89
N LYS A 296 -11.31 -5.78 22.19
CA LYS A 296 -11.78 -7.14 22.55
C LYS A 296 -12.60 -7.15 23.83
N ALA A 297 -12.18 -6.42 24.87
CA ALA A 297 -12.93 -6.29 26.11
C ALA A 297 -14.32 -5.64 25.91
N ALA A 298 -14.47 -4.80 24.87
CA ALA A 298 -15.72 -4.16 24.49
C ALA A 298 -16.61 -5.01 23.54
N GLY A 299 -16.19 -6.23 23.18
CA GLY A 299 -16.99 -7.17 22.38
C GLY A 299 -16.55 -7.34 20.91
N ALA A 300 -15.44 -6.74 20.49
CA ALA A 300 -14.88 -7.01 19.17
C ALA A 300 -14.40 -8.47 19.06
N LYS A 301 -14.80 -9.17 18.01
CA LYS A 301 -14.40 -10.56 17.77
C LYS A 301 -13.03 -10.65 17.11
N VAL A 302 -12.81 -9.87 16.07
CA VAL A 302 -11.54 -9.83 15.32
C VAL A 302 -10.98 -8.43 15.38
N VAL A 303 -9.72 -8.31 15.80
CA VAL A 303 -9.01 -7.03 15.83
C VAL A 303 -7.68 -7.15 15.08
N GLY A 304 -7.48 -6.28 14.10
CA GLY A 304 -6.22 -6.09 13.38
C GLY A 304 -5.65 -4.69 13.61
N THR A 305 -4.34 -4.55 13.50
CA THR A 305 -3.63 -3.28 13.70
C THR A 305 -2.39 -3.23 12.81
N GLY A 306 -1.84 -2.04 12.56
CA GLY A 306 -0.55 -1.88 11.87
C GLY A 306 0.67 -2.31 12.70
N ARG A 307 0.51 -2.60 13.98
CA ARG A 307 1.60 -2.93 14.91
C ARG A 307 1.98 -4.41 14.81
N SER A 308 3.29 -4.67 14.83
CA SER A 308 3.85 -6.04 14.79
C SER A 308 3.85 -6.79 16.12
N ASP A 309 3.54 -6.10 17.23
CA ASP A 309 3.48 -6.69 18.57
C ASP A 309 2.08 -7.21 18.94
N PHE A 310 1.12 -7.16 18.01
CA PHE A 310 -0.23 -7.73 18.17
C PHE A 310 -0.55 -8.72 17.04
N PRO A 311 -1.49 -9.67 17.27
CA PRO A 311 -2.01 -10.53 16.21
C PRO A 311 -2.65 -9.74 15.06
N ASN A 312 -2.77 -10.39 13.90
CA ASN A 312 -3.42 -9.82 12.72
C ASN A 312 -2.78 -8.50 12.27
N GLN A 313 -1.44 -8.45 12.19
CA GLN A 313 -0.75 -7.28 11.69
C GLN A 313 -1.17 -6.97 10.25
N VAL A 314 -1.69 -5.78 10.03
CA VAL A 314 -1.93 -5.23 8.69
C VAL A 314 -0.66 -4.51 8.22
N ASN A 315 0.04 -5.15 7.30
CA ASN A 315 1.31 -4.62 6.78
C ASN A 315 1.35 -4.79 5.26
N ASN A 316 1.49 -3.69 4.53
CA ASN A 316 1.52 -3.69 3.07
C ASN A 316 2.71 -4.45 2.46
N VAL A 317 3.71 -4.82 3.26
CA VAL A 317 4.82 -5.68 2.83
C VAL A 317 4.36 -7.05 2.29
N VAL A 318 3.19 -7.54 2.70
CA VAL A 318 2.63 -8.79 2.14
C VAL A 318 1.97 -8.58 0.76
N ALA A 319 1.88 -7.35 0.27
CA ALA A 319 1.24 -7.03 -1.01
C ALA A 319 2.24 -6.52 -2.06
N PHE A 320 2.82 -5.32 -1.86
CA PHE A 320 3.53 -4.59 -2.92
C PHE A 320 4.72 -5.33 -3.52
N PRO A 321 5.58 -6.08 -2.78
CA PRO A 321 6.71 -6.75 -3.39
C PRO A 321 6.29 -7.82 -4.40
N GLY A 322 5.27 -8.61 -4.04
CA GLY A 322 4.70 -9.63 -4.90
C GLY A 322 3.95 -9.04 -6.11
N ILE A 323 3.22 -7.94 -5.91
CA ILE A 323 2.52 -7.23 -6.99
C ILE A 323 3.51 -6.76 -8.05
N PHE A 324 4.57 -6.04 -7.65
CA PHE A 324 5.58 -5.56 -8.60
C PHE A 324 6.39 -6.70 -9.22
N LYS A 325 6.70 -7.76 -8.45
CA LYS A 325 7.31 -8.98 -9.02
C LYS A 325 6.44 -9.53 -10.16
N GLY A 326 5.15 -9.72 -9.92
CA GLY A 326 4.21 -10.23 -10.93
C GLY A 326 4.07 -9.30 -12.13
N ALA A 327 3.91 -8.01 -11.88
CA ALA A 327 3.77 -7.00 -12.92
C ALA A 327 5.02 -6.89 -13.82
N LEU A 328 6.22 -6.91 -13.24
CA LEU A 328 7.48 -6.86 -13.99
C LEU A 328 7.74 -8.15 -14.78
N GLU A 329 7.56 -9.31 -14.16
CA GLU A 329 7.73 -10.61 -14.83
C GLU A 329 6.73 -10.82 -15.97
N GLY A 330 5.48 -10.38 -15.79
CA GLY A 330 4.42 -10.48 -16.79
C GLY A 330 4.38 -9.33 -17.80
N ARG A 331 5.21 -8.29 -17.63
CA ARG A 331 5.25 -7.10 -18.48
C ARG A 331 3.91 -6.33 -18.49
N ALA A 332 3.25 -6.24 -17.32
CA ALA A 332 2.06 -5.44 -17.16
C ALA A 332 2.34 -3.95 -17.42
N THR A 333 1.44 -3.29 -18.11
CA THR A 333 1.47 -1.83 -18.28
C THR A 333 0.75 -1.10 -17.15
N GLN A 334 -0.15 -1.80 -16.45
CA GLN A 334 -0.93 -1.25 -15.34
C GLN A 334 -1.16 -2.33 -14.28
N ILE A 335 -1.41 -1.90 -13.04
CA ILE A 335 -1.96 -2.76 -11.97
C ILE A 335 -3.45 -2.43 -11.86
N THR A 336 -4.28 -3.33 -12.38
CA THR A 336 -5.75 -3.13 -12.50
C THR A 336 -6.48 -3.39 -11.18
N GLU A 337 -7.76 -3.01 -11.09
CA GLU A 337 -8.60 -3.31 -9.93
C GLU A 337 -8.79 -4.82 -9.75
N GLU A 338 -8.90 -5.58 -10.86
CA GLU A 338 -8.99 -7.03 -10.85
C GLU A 338 -7.73 -7.67 -10.26
N MET A 339 -6.54 -7.17 -10.61
CA MET A 339 -5.27 -7.62 -10.02
C MET A 339 -5.20 -7.34 -8.52
N LYS A 340 -5.70 -6.19 -8.06
CA LYS A 340 -5.77 -5.85 -6.63
C LYS A 340 -6.71 -6.79 -5.86
N LEU A 341 -7.90 -7.09 -6.42
CA LEU A 341 -8.84 -8.03 -5.85
C LEU A 341 -8.27 -9.46 -5.82
N ALA A 342 -7.63 -9.90 -6.90
CA ALA A 342 -6.97 -11.19 -6.97
C ALA A 342 -5.85 -11.30 -5.94
N THR A 343 -5.05 -10.25 -5.77
CA THR A 343 -4.00 -10.16 -4.74
C THR A 343 -4.59 -10.30 -3.33
N ALA A 344 -5.66 -9.56 -3.01
CA ALA A 344 -6.28 -9.65 -1.70
C ALA A 344 -6.79 -11.07 -1.40
N LYS A 345 -7.44 -11.71 -2.37
CA LYS A 345 -7.89 -13.12 -2.26
C LYS A 345 -6.73 -14.10 -2.12
N ALA A 346 -5.64 -13.87 -2.85
CA ALA A 346 -4.44 -14.70 -2.82
C ALA A 346 -3.75 -14.61 -1.43
N ILE A 347 -3.62 -13.42 -0.87
CA ILE A 347 -3.11 -13.21 0.50
C ILE A 347 -4.02 -13.91 1.52
N ALA A 348 -5.33 -13.72 1.44
CA ALA A 348 -6.29 -14.35 2.33
C ALA A 348 -6.22 -15.88 2.29
N SER A 349 -5.98 -16.48 1.12
CA SER A 349 -5.90 -17.93 0.94
C SER A 349 -4.67 -18.60 1.57
N LEU A 350 -3.67 -17.81 1.96
CA LEU A 350 -2.47 -18.33 2.63
C LEU A 350 -2.73 -18.81 4.07
N VAL A 351 -3.79 -18.31 4.69
CA VAL A 351 -4.28 -18.84 5.97
C VAL A 351 -5.34 -19.89 5.66
N SER A 352 -5.02 -21.14 5.92
CA SER A 352 -5.93 -22.26 5.66
C SER A 352 -7.15 -22.23 6.61
N ASP A 353 -8.27 -22.85 6.21
CA ASP A 353 -9.50 -22.79 7.00
C ASP A 353 -9.36 -23.47 8.39
N ASP A 354 -8.44 -24.42 8.56
CA ASP A 354 -8.11 -25.07 9.83
C ASP A 354 -7.20 -24.24 10.74
N GLU A 355 -6.42 -23.30 10.18
CA GLU A 355 -5.60 -22.34 10.94
C GLU A 355 -6.36 -21.05 11.25
N LEU A 356 -7.47 -20.80 10.56
CA LEU A 356 -8.21 -19.55 10.62
C LEU A 356 -8.95 -19.40 11.96
N ASN A 357 -8.66 -18.29 12.65
CA ASN A 357 -9.32 -17.93 13.92
C ASN A 357 -9.23 -16.41 14.14
N GLU A 358 -9.82 -15.91 15.24
CA GLU A 358 -9.85 -14.48 15.54
C GLU A 358 -8.49 -13.81 15.72
N ASN A 359 -7.43 -14.57 15.91
CA ASN A 359 -6.06 -14.08 16.08
C ASN A 359 -5.15 -14.43 14.88
N ASN A 360 -5.67 -15.10 13.86
CA ASN A 360 -4.92 -15.52 12.67
C ASN A 360 -5.78 -15.40 11.42
N ILE A 361 -5.89 -14.18 10.87
CA ILE A 361 -6.66 -13.85 9.66
C ILE A 361 -5.79 -13.41 8.48
N LEU A 362 -4.50 -13.15 8.71
CA LEU A 362 -3.54 -12.72 7.71
C LEU A 362 -2.26 -13.54 7.85
N PRO A 363 -1.53 -13.81 6.76
CA PRO A 363 -0.21 -14.42 6.84
C PRO A 363 0.77 -13.47 7.54
N GLU A 364 1.78 -14.03 8.19
CA GLU A 364 2.88 -13.24 8.73
C GLU A 364 3.67 -12.54 7.61
N ALA A 365 4.25 -11.38 7.93
CA ALA A 365 5.06 -10.59 6.99
C ALA A 365 6.26 -11.38 6.40
N PHE A 366 6.77 -12.35 7.14
CA PHE A 366 7.92 -13.19 6.76
C PHE A 366 7.53 -14.55 6.16
N ASP A 367 6.26 -14.81 5.88
CA ASP A 367 5.84 -16.03 5.21
C ASP A 367 6.42 -16.07 3.78
N PRO A 368 7.32 -17.02 3.49
CA PRO A 368 8.03 -17.07 2.20
C PRO A 368 7.11 -17.34 1.00
N ARG A 369 5.88 -17.80 1.23
CA ARG A 369 4.90 -18.09 0.17
C ARG A 369 4.26 -16.84 -0.41
N VAL A 370 4.23 -15.74 0.35
CA VAL A 370 3.45 -14.52 0.04
C VAL A 370 3.82 -13.96 -1.33
N ALA A 371 5.08 -13.67 -1.56
CA ALA A 371 5.51 -13.00 -2.80
C ALA A 371 5.18 -13.83 -4.06
N ASP A 372 5.34 -15.14 -4.00
CA ASP A 372 5.08 -16.03 -5.13
C ASP A 372 3.58 -16.19 -5.41
N VAL A 373 2.77 -16.31 -4.37
CA VAL A 373 1.30 -16.42 -4.50
C VAL A 373 0.72 -15.12 -5.06
N VAL A 374 1.15 -13.97 -4.55
CA VAL A 374 0.74 -12.66 -5.04
C VAL A 374 1.21 -12.43 -6.48
N SER A 375 2.49 -12.71 -6.77
CA SER A 375 3.04 -12.57 -8.14
C SER A 375 2.26 -13.42 -9.15
N ARG A 376 1.89 -14.64 -8.80
CA ARG A 376 1.09 -15.52 -9.65
C ARG A 376 -0.29 -14.94 -9.91
N ALA A 377 -0.99 -14.47 -8.85
CA ALA A 377 -2.32 -13.89 -8.96
C ALA A 377 -2.35 -12.64 -9.86
N VAL A 378 -1.28 -11.84 -9.85
CA VAL A 378 -1.13 -10.70 -10.77
C VAL A 378 -0.89 -11.19 -12.20
N LYS A 379 0.03 -12.14 -12.41
CA LYS A 379 0.39 -12.63 -13.75
C LYS A 379 -0.76 -13.34 -14.49
N GLU A 380 -1.65 -13.99 -13.77
CA GLU A 380 -2.83 -14.66 -14.36
C GLU A 380 -3.83 -13.68 -14.99
N LEU A 381 -3.68 -12.39 -14.75
CA LEU A 381 -4.56 -11.32 -15.27
C LEU A 381 -3.86 -10.39 -16.28
N ILE A 382 -2.66 -10.71 -16.72
CA ILE A 382 -1.92 -10.02 -17.78
C ILE A 382 -2.17 -10.72 -19.11
#